data_fd83114482f8fa51b45e07e6dafb7bcf
#
_entry.id   fd83114482f8fa51b45e07e6dafb7bcf
#
_cell.length_a   1.000
_cell.length_b   1.000
_cell.length_c   1.000
_cell.angle_alpha   90.00
_cell.angle_beta   90.00
_cell.angle_gamma   90.00
#
_symmetry.space_group_name_H-M   'P 1'
#
loop_
_entity.id
_entity.type
_entity.pdbx_description
1 polymer ?
#
loop_
_entity_poly.entity_id
_entity_poly.type
_entity_poly.pdbx_seq_one_letter_code
_entity_poly.pdbx_strand_id
1 'polypeptide(L)'
;MKKTTAIVLILAVALVCRADSKTTWRDAHGRVQGTMTTDRYGKTTYRDSMGRVQGTKTTDNYGKTTYRDAQGRVQGTVTTDNYGKTTYRDSMGRTQGTMTTDRYGKTTWRDAQGRVQGTATTDRYGKTTYRDSMGRVTGTKTVK
;
A
#
# COMPACT_ATOMS: atom_id res chain seq x y z
N MET A 1 14.65 -23.88 -6.61
CA MET A 1 14.74 -22.73 -5.66
C MET A 1 13.68 -21.72 -6.04
N LYS A 2 12.60 -21.62 -5.26
CA LYS A 2 11.48 -20.69 -5.52
C LYS A 2 11.89 -19.30 -4.99
N LYS A 3 12.08 -18.33 -5.89
CA LYS A 3 12.34 -16.93 -5.51
C LYS A 3 11.02 -16.31 -5.05
N THR A 4 10.85 -16.18 -3.75
CA THR A 4 9.74 -15.46 -3.13
C THR A 4 9.99 -13.96 -3.34
N THR A 5 9.30 -13.37 -4.32
CA THR A 5 9.32 -11.92 -4.52
C THR A 5 8.49 -11.29 -3.40
N ALA A 6 9.16 -10.76 -2.41
CA ALA A 6 8.53 -9.96 -1.36
C ALA A 6 7.96 -8.68 -1.99
N ILE A 7 6.63 -8.59 -2.05
CA ILE A 7 5.95 -7.34 -2.37
C ILE A 7 6.08 -6.46 -1.12
N VAL A 8 6.99 -5.51 -1.16
CA VAL A 8 7.08 -4.45 -0.15
C VAL A 8 5.87 -3.54 -0.35
N LEU A 9 4.87 -3.71 0.51
CA LEU A 9 3.69 -2.85 0.54
C LEU A 9 4.09 -1.52 1.21
N ILE A 10 4.51 -0.55 0.40
CA ILE A 10 4.74 0.81 0.88
C ILE A 10 3.36 1.47 1.03
N LEU A 11 2.93 1.66 2.27
CA LEU A 11 1.73 2.40 2.62
C LEU A 11 2.00 3.90 2.38
N ALA A 12 1.65 4.40 1.19
CA ALA A 12 1.70 5.83 0.90
C ALA A 12 0.38 6.48 1.33
N VAL A 13 0.46 7.36 2.31
CA VAL A 13 -0.61 8.29 2.69
C VAL A 13 -0.97 9.15 1.48
N ALA A 14 -2.25 9.18 1.11
CA ALA A 14 -2.75 10.00 0.02
C ALA A 14 -2.71 11.48 0.42
N LEU A 15 -1.73 12.22 -0.09
CA LEU A 15 -1.79 13.67 -0.15
C LEU A 15 -2.31 14.06 -1.53
N VAL A 16 -3.48 14.68 -1.59
CA VAL A 16 -4.03 15.25 -2.83
C VAL A 16 -3.20 16.50 -3.18
N CYS A 17 -2.21 16.33 -4.03
CA CYS A 17 -1.51 17.45 -4.64
C CYS A 17 -1.53 17.28 -6.16
N ARG A 18 -2.12 18.27 -6.84
CA ARG A 18 -2.35 18.33 -8.31
C ARG A 18 -1.09 18.73 -9.10
N ALA A 19 0.08 18.35 -8.64
CA ALA A 19 1.33 18.61 -9.34
C ALA A 19 2.01 17.27 -9.67
N ASP A 20 2.68 17.20 -10.81
CA ASP A 20 3.57 16.09 -11.13
C ASP A 20 4.61 15.96 -10.02
N SER A 21 4.58 14.85 -9.30
CA SER A 21 5.53 14.60 -8.21
C SER A 21 6.50 13.50 -8.61
N LYS A 22 7.79 13.70 -8.27
CA LYS A 22 8.83 12.71 -8.49
C LYS A 22 9.51 12.39 -7.15
N THR A 23 9.50 11.13 -6.80
CA THR A 23 10.26 10.58 -5.66
C THR A 23 11.39 9.71 -6.19
N THR A 24 12.59 9.87 -5.64
CA THR A 24 13.76 9.06 -6.00
C THR A 24 14.25 8.34 -4.76
N TRP A 25 14.40 7.02 -4.85
CA TRP A 25 15.03 6.21 -3.80
C TRP A 25 16.51 6.02 -4.09
N ARG A 26 17.32 6.16 -3.05
CA ARG A 26 18.77 5.97 -3.11
C ARG A 26 19.19 4.97 -2.04
N ASP A 27 20.27 4.23 -2.31
CA ASP A 27 20.90 3.39 -1.29
C ASP A 27 21.76 4.25 -0.33
N ALA A 28 22.38 3.59 0.66
CA ALA A 28 23.28 4.23 1.63
C ALA A 28 24.50 4.93 0.98
N HIS A 29 24.84 4.59 -0.27
CA HIS A 29 25.92 5.20 -1.04
C HIS A 29 25.44 6.30 -1.99
N GLY A 30 24.16 6.70 -1.90
CA GLY A 30 23.55 7.74 -2.74
C GLY A 30 23.16 7.29 -4.15
N ARG A 31 23.35 6.02 -4.53
CA ARG A 31 23.02 5.52 -5.86
C ARG A 31 21.52 5.35 -6.02
N VAL A 32 20.99 5.78 -7.16
CA VAL A 32 19.56 5.64 -7.46
C VAL A 32 19.16 4.16 -7.53
N GLN A 33 18.20 3.76 -6.73
CA GLN A 33 17.58 2.43 -6.74
C GLN A 33 16.29 2.41 -7.57
N GLY A 34 15.63 3.55 -7.70
CA GLY A 34 14.42 3.67 -8.49
C GLY A 34 13.77 5.03 -8.36
N THR A 35 12.74 5.25 -9.16
CA THR A 35 11.95 6.46 -9.14
C THR A 35 10.46 6.15 -9.20
N MET A 36 9.66 7.02 -8.60
CA MET A 36 8.21 7.05 -8.71
C MET A 36 7.81 8.43 -9.23
N THR A 37 7.02 8.48 -10.28
CA THR A 37 6.44 9.72 -10.78
C THR A 37 4.93 9.61 -10.75
N THR A 38 4.25 10.62 -10.21
CA THR A 38 2.79 10.71 -10.24
C THR A 38 2.40 11.89 -11.12
N ASP A 39 1.62 11.63 -12.16
CA ASP A 39 1.12 12.66 -13.06
C ASP A 39 -0.12 13.38 -12.50
N ARG A 40 -0.53 14.45 -13.17
CA ARG A 40 -1.71 15.25 -12.80
C ARG A 40 -3.04 14.47 -12.79
N TYR A 41 -3.08 13.30 -13.42
CA TYR A 41 -4.26 12.42 -13.47
C TYR A 41 -4.23 11.35 -12.38
N GLY A 42 -3.23 11.41 -11.48
CA GLY A 42 -3.09 10.46 -10.37
C GLY A 42 -2.48 9.11 -10.76
N LYS A 43 -2.00 8.97 -12.02
CA LYS A 43 -1.26 7.78 -12.42
C LYS A 43 0.16 7.84 -11.88
N THR A 44 0.53 6.86 -11.10
CA THR A 44 1.89 6.69 -10.58
C THR A 44 2.62 5.65 -11.41
N THR A 45 3.83 5.97 -11.88
CA THR A 45 4.73 5.07 -12.61
C THR A 45 5.96 4.79 -11.78
N TYR A 46 6.26 3.52 -11.57
CA TYR A 46 7.44 3.02 -10.85
C TYR A 46 8.51 2.61 -11.87
N ARG A 47 9.77 3.05 -11.65
CA ARG A 47 10.90 2.73 -12.50
C ARG A 47 12.06 2.20 -11.67
N ASP A 48 12.86 1.32 -12.24
CA ASP A 48 14.10 0.84 -11.62
C ASP A 48 15.23 1.88 -11.73
N SER A 49 16.42 1.50 -11.26
CA SER A 49 17.64 2.31 -11.33
C SER A 49 18.07 2.67 -12.75
N MET A 50 17.68 1.86 -13.75
CA MET A 50 17.95 2.08 -15.18
C MET A 50 16.84 2.87 -15.89
N GLY A 51 15.81 3.33 -15.15
CA GLY A 51 14.67 4.05 -15.71
C GLY A 51 13.61 3.18 -16.38
N ARG A 52 13.74 1.86 -16.37
CA ARG A 52 12.77 0.94 -16.97
C ARG A 52 11.50 0.86 -16.10
N VAL A 53 10.34 0.89 -16.74
CA VAL A 53 9.05 0.77 -16.03
C VAL A 53 8.95 -0.62 -15.38
N GLN A 54 8.68 -0.63 -14.07
CA GLN A 54 8.42 -1.83 -13.28
C GLN A 54 6.92 -2.06 -13.08
N GLY A 55 6.13 -1.00 -13.17
CA GLY A 55 4.69 -1.07 -13.03
C GLY A 55 4.05 0.30 -12.90
N THR A 56 2.72 0.29 -12.81
CA THR A 56 1.94 1.50 -12.63
C THR A 56 0.83 1.30 -11.60
N LYS A 57 0.41 2.40 -11.01
CA LYS A 57 -0.74 2.50 -10.12
C LYS A 57 -1.64 3.61 -10.63
N THR A 58 -2.94 3.35 -10.75
CA THR A 58 -3.95 4.37 -11.08
C THR A 58 -5.09 4.29 -10.08
N THR A 59 -5.60 5.44 -9.64
CA THR A 59 -6.79 5.50 -8.80
C THR A 59 -7.88 6.22 -9.57
N ASP A 60 -9.04 5.60 -9.70
CA ASP A 60 -10.20 6.21 -10.37
C ASP A 60 -10.98 7.14 -9.43
N ASN A 61 -11.99 7.82 -9.98
CA ASN A 61 -12.82 8.77 -9.23
C ASN A 61 -13.70 8.10 -8.16
N TYR A 62 -13.83 6.77 -8.18
CA TYR A 62 -14.56 5.97 -7.20
C TYR A 62 -13.65 5.40 -6.10
N GLY A 63 -12.37 5.82 -6.08
CA GLY A 63 -11.40 5.36 -5.08
C GLY A 63 -10.82 3.97 -5.34
N LYS A 64 -11.13 3.34 -6.50
CA LYS A 64 -10.52 2.07 -6.86
C LYS A 64 -9.13 2.30 -7.41
N THR A 65 -8.15 1.70 -6.75
CA THR A 65 -6.77 1.68 -7.18
C THR A 65 -6.47 0.39 -7.94
N THR A 66 -5.91 0.50 -9.15
CA THR A 66 -5.47 -0.63 -9.97
C THR A 66 -3.95 -0.62 -10.09
N TYR A 67 -3.33 -1.75 -9.81
CA TYR A 67 -1.89 -1.99 -9.96
C TYR A 67 -1.65 -2.81 -11.22
N ARG A 68 -0.66 -2.42 -12.03
CA ARG A 68 -0.27 -3.11 -13.25
C ARG A 68 1.24 -3.37 -13.27
N ASP A 69 1.65 -4.45 -13.92
CA ASP A 69 3.06 -4.75 -14.15
C ASP A 69 3.66 -3.87 -15.27
N ALA A 70 4.93 -4.13 -15.60
CA ALA A 70 5.66 -3.44 -16.67
C ALA A 70 5.01 -3.63 -18.06
N GLN A 71 4.31 -4.73 -18.27
CA GLN A 71 3.58 -5.06 -19.52
C GLN A 71 2.14 -4.53 -19.52
N GLY A 72 1.71 -3.82 -18.48
CA GLY A 72 0.37 -3.25 -18.35
C GLY A 72 -0.71 -4.24 -17.85
N ARG A 73 -0.35 -5.49 -17.52
CA ARG A 73 -1.29 -6.50 -17.02
C ARG A 73 -1.69 -6.17 -15.59
N VAL A 74 -2.96 -6.32 -15.27
CA VAL A 74 -3.46 -6.11 -13.90
C VAL A 74 -2.85 -7.13 -12.94
N GLN A 75 -2.22 -6.65 -11.87
CA GLN A 75 -1.68 -7.45 -10.78
C GLN A 75 -2.64 -7.54 -9.60
N GLY A 76 -3.49 -6.53 -9.44
CA GLY A 76 -4.48 -6.50 -8.40
C GLY A 76 -5.17 -5.15 -8.31
N THR A 77 -6.19 -5.10 -7.46
CA THR A 77 -6.95 -3.88 -7.20
C THR A 77 -7.17 -3.67 -5.70
N VAL A 78 -7.30 -2.42 -5.32
CA VAL A 78 -7.66 -2.00 -3.95
C VAL A 78 -8.84 -1.05 -4.05
N THR A 79 -9.89 -1.32 -3.28
CA THR A 79 -11.06 -0.46 -3.18
C THR A 79 -11.32 -0.13 -1.72
N THR A 80 -11.64 1.13 -1.43
CA THR A 80 -12.10 1.54 -0.10
C THR A 80 -13.54 2.01 -0.22
N ASP A 81 -14.43 1.43 0.57
CA ASP A 81 -15.84 1.82 0.60
C ASP A 81 -16.07 3.06 1.50
N ASN A 82 -17.29 3.56 1.49
CA ASN A 82 -17.69 4.75 2.27
C ASN A 82 -17.63 4.53 3.80
N TYR A 83 -17.49 3.29 4.24
CA TYR A 83 -17.36 2.91 5.65
C TYR A 83 -15.90 2.72 6.07
N GLY A 84 -14.95 3.04 5.17
CA GLY A 84 -13.52 2.91 5.44
C GLY A 84 -12.98 1.48 5.35
N LYS A 85 -13.78 0.52 4.85
CA LYS A 85 -13.29 -0.83 4.60
C LYS A 85 -12.52 -0.87 3.27
N THR A 86 -11.27 -1.23 3.35
CA THR A 86 -10.41 -1.46 2.19
C THR A 86 -10.39 -2.94 1.84
N THR A 87 -10.64 -3.27 0.59
CA THR A 87 -10.60 -4.64 0.05
C THR A 87 -9.48 -4.76 -0.96
N TYR A 88 -8.63 -5.76 -0.78
CA TYR A 88 -7.52 -6.11 -1.68
C TYR A 88 -7.93 -7.32 -2.52
N ARG A 89 -7.71 -7.23 -3.85
CA ARG A 89 -8.03 -8.30 -4.80
C ARG A 89 -6.82 -8.60 -5.67
N ASP A 90 -6.68 -9.86 -6.08
CA ASP A 90 -5.66 -10.28 -7.04
C ASP A 90 -6.04 -9.90 -8.49
N SER A 91 -5.20 -10.33 -9.44
CA SER A 91 -5.40 -10.12 -10.89
C SER A 91 -6.66 -10.78 -11.44
N MET A 92 -7.17 -11.83 -10.77
CA MET A 92 -8.42 -12.54 -11.12
C MET A 92 -9.65 -11.97 -10.41
N GLY A 93 -9.49 -10.87 -9.62
CA GLY A 93 -10.57 -10.26 -8.86
C GLY A 93 -10.92 -10.96 -7.54
N ARG A 94 -10.20 -12.03 -7.15
CA ARG A 94 -10.44 -12.75 -5.89
C ARG A 94 -9.96 -11.93 -4.71
N THR A 95 -10.75 -11.86 -3.65
CA THR A 95 -10.35 -11.16 -2.42
C THR A 95 -9.15 -11.85 -1.77
N GLN A 96 -8.09 -11.09 -1.52
CA GLN A 96 -6.88 -11.51 -0.81
C GLN A 96 -6.92 -11.14 0.66
N GLY A 97 -7.72 -10.13 1.00
CA GLY A 97 -7.87 -9.68 2.36
C GLY A 97 -8.61 -8.35 2.45
N THR A 98 -8.86 -7.94 3.67
CA THR A 98 -9.50 -6.66 3.96
C THR A 98 -8.80 -5.92 5.10
N MET A 99 -8.95 -4.61 5.10
CA MET A 99 -8.52 -3.72 6.18
C MET A 99 -9.70 -2.83 6.57
N THR A 100 -9.96 -2.70 7.85
CA THR A 100 -10.97 -1.79 8.39
C THR A 100 -10.37 -0.94 9.50
N THR A 101 -10.69 0.35 9.50
CA THR A 101 -10.33 1.23 10.62
C THR A 101 -11.61 1.70 11.29
N ASP A 102 -11.74 1.45 12.58
CA ASP A 102 -12.91 1.87 13.34
C ASP A 102 -12.80 3.36 13.75
N ARG A 103 -13.88 3.88 14.35
CA ARG A 103 -13.96 5.27 14.82
C ARG A 103 -12.96 5.62 15.93
N TYR A 104 -12.36 4.63 16.56
CA TYR A 104 -11.35 4.80 17.61
C TYR A 104 -9.92 4.71 17.08
N GLY A 105 -9.75 4.63 15.74
CA GLY A 105 -8.45 4.55 15.09
C GLY A 105 -7.80 3.16 15.13
N LYS A 106 -8.55 2.12 15.56
CA LYS A 106 -8.07 0.74 15.50
C LYS A 106 -8.24 0.20 14.10
N THR A 107 -7.13 -0.16 13.48
CA THR A 107 -7.10 -0.85 12.19
C THR A 107 -7.01 -2.35 12.39
N THR A 108 -7.82 -3.12 11.68
CA THR A 108 -7.83 -4.58 11.70
C THR A 108 -7.60 -5.12 10.30
N TRP A 109 -6.63 -6.00 10.12
CA TRP A 109 -6.36 -6.73 8.88
C TRP A 109 -6.93 -8.14 8.97
N ARG A 110 -7.57 -8.58 7.86
CA ARG A 110 -8.13 -9.92 7.73
C ARG A 110 -7.65 -10.56 6.44
N ASP A 111 -7.50 -11.89 6.44
CA ASP A 111 -7.21 -12.65 5.23
C ASP A 111 -8.44 -12.80 4.32
N ALA A 112 -8.28 -13.58 3.23
CA ALA A 112 -9.34 -13.87 2.27
C ALA A 112 -10.53 -14.61 2.90
N GLN A 113 -10.31 -15.36 3.98
CA GLN A 113 -11.32 -16.10 4.74
C GLN A 113 -11.95 -15.27 5.87
N GLY A 114 -11.56 -14.00 6.01
CA GLY A 114 -12.06 -13.09 7.06
C GLY A 114 -11.40 -13.26 8.43
N ARG A 115 -10.40 -14.13 8.58
CA ARG A 115 -9.68 -14.33 9.85
C ARG A 115 -8.77 -13.15 10.13
N VAL A 116 -8.72 -12.70 11.38
CA VAL A 116 -7.85 -11.59 11.80
C VAL A 116 -6.39 -12.02 11.67
N GLN A 117 -5.60 -11.22 10.95
CA GLN A 117 -4.16 -11.38 10.80
C GLN A 117 -3.39 -10.46 11.75
N GLY A 118 -3.99 -9.35 12.15
CA GLY A 118 -3.39 -8.43 13.08
C GLY A 118 -4.19 -7.16 13.26
N THR A 119 -3.73 -6.33 14.19
CA THR A 119 -4.34 -5.03 14.47
C THR A 119 -3.27 -3.95 14.69
N ALA A 120 -3.63 -2.70 14.42
CA ALA A 120 -2.87 -1.54 14.86
C ALA A 120 -3.78 -0.56 15.59
N THR A 121 -3.30 0.04 16.66
CA THR A 121 -3.97 1.13 17.38
C THR A 121 -3.01 2.30 17.53
N THR A 122 -3.49 3.48 17.19
CA THR A 122 -2.73 4.73 17.38
C THR A 122 -3.34 5.48 18.57
N ASP A 123 -2.52 5.78 19.56
CA ASP A 123 -2.96 6.54 20.72
C ASP A 123 -2.97 8.06 20.41
N ARG A 124 -3.47 8.84 21.37
CA ARG A 124 -3.54 10.31 21.25
C ARG A 124 -2.18 11.01 21.14
N TYR A 125 -1.09 10.31 21.44
CA TYR A 125 0.28 10.83 21.35
C TYR A 125 0.99 10.44 20.05
N GLY A 126 0.25 9.85 19.09
CA GLY A 126 0.79 9.43 17.78
C GLY A 126 1.60 8.13 17.82
N LYS A 127 1.58 7.39 18.94
CA LYS A 127 2.22 6.08 19.03
C LYS A 127 1.26 5.01 18.48
N THR A 128 1.69 4.33 17.44
CA THR A 128 0.98 3.17 16.88
C THR A 128 1.57 1.87 17.43
N THR A 129 0.73 1.01 17.98
CA THR A 129 1.08 -0.32 18.45
C THR A 129 0.51 -1.37 17.50
N TYR A 130 1.37 -2.24 16.96
CA TYR A 130 1.00 -3.36 16.09
C TYR A 130 0.91 -4.65 16.90
N ARG A 131 -0.11 -5.47 16.60
CA ARG A 131 -0.34 -6.76 17.24
C ARG A 131 -0.62 -7.83 16.18
N ASP A 132 -0.20 -9.06 16.46
CA ASP A 132 -0.52 -10.24 15.64
C ASP A 132 -1.98 -10.70 15.84
N SER A 133 -2.34 -11.82 15.18
CA SER A 133 -3.66 -12.45 15.30
C SER A 133 -4.01 -12.93 16.71
N MET A 134 -2.99 -13.17 17.55
CA MET A 134 -3.13 -13.58 18.95
C MET A 134 -3.13 -12.39 19.92
N GLY A 135 -3.05 -11.16 19.42
CA GLY A 135 -3.00 -9.94 20.23
C GLY A 135 -1.62 -9.60 20.81
N ARG A 136 -0.56 -10.36 20.50
CA ARG A 136 0.80 -10.10 20.98
C ARG A 136 1.37 -8.88 20.23
N VAL A 137 2.08 -8.02 20.95
CA VAL A 137 2.73 -6.85 20.34
C VAL A 137 3.88 -7.30 19.45
N THR A 138 3.85 -6.90 18.19
CA THR A 138 4.87 -7.18 17.18
C THR A 138 5.76 -5.98 16.88
N GLY A 139 5.32 -4.76 17.25
CA GLY A 139 6.11 -3.55 17.06
C GLY A 139 5.36 -2.30 17.46
N THR A 140 6.10 -1.19 17.49
CA THR A 140 5.54 0.15 17.71
C THR A 140 6.16 1.15 16.74
N LYS A 141 5.40 2.20 16.39
CA LYS A 141 5.85 3.34 15.60
C LYS A 141 5.41 4.62 16.29
N THR A 142 6.29 5.58 16.42
CA THR A 142 5.95 6.93 16.91
C THR A 142 6.27 7.93 15.80
N VAL A 143 5.32 8.81 15.49
CA VAL A 143 5.53 9.94 14.59
C VAL A 143 5.80 11.15 15.47
N LYS A 144 7.00 11.71 15.34
CA LYS A 144 7.39 12.98 15.99
C LYS A 144 7.03 14.14 15.10
#